data_37c6a499c1f2876b9098a44b22561866
#
_entry.id   37c6a499c1f2876b9098a44b22561866
#
_cell.length_a   1.000
_cell.length_b   1.000
_cell.length_c   1.000
_cell.angle_alpha   90.00
_cell.angle_beta   90.00
_cell.angle_gamma   90.00
#
_symmetry.space_group_name_H-M   'P 1'
#
loop_
_entity.id
_entity.type
_entity.pdbx_description
1 polymer ?
#
loop_
_entity_poly.entity_id
_entity_poly.type
_entity_poly.pdbx_seq_one_letter_code
_entity_poly.pdbx_strand_id
1 'polypeptide(L)'
;MHGYLPAVGFALRGEGASIVNTLESRLHVVWYAIIHGANQRDTIAPEFVLTAFIFMTEPLARYQARIETALSCVLPPAGERLADAMRYATLGGGKRLRAALLYATADDFGVPPDSVDAAACAVEAIHAYSLIHDDLPAMDDDDLRRGRPSTHRAFDEATAILAGDALNTLAFALLANSPLPPATRLAQIQTLADAAGWAGMIGGQMGDMAATGKTLTLPQLQAIHRGKTGALIRAALHLGALPATDYAAHAATLDELGEHLGIAYQIADDILDATANSATLGKTAGKDAAQGKNTYPALLGLDESRAIFAEHSARAQAAAARLPHGAPHICALLACIIHRSH
;
A
#
# COMPACT_ATOMS: atom_id res chain seq x y z
N MET A 1 -28.10 -34.27 14.73
CA MET A 1 -26.89 -35.11 14.91
C MET A 1 -25.69 -34.19 14.75
N HIS A 2 -25.04 -33.89 15.85
CA HIS A 2 -23.87 -33.01 15.91
C HIS A 2 -22.62 -33.87 15.67
N GLY A 3 -21.81 -33.45 14.67
CA GLY A 3 -20.49 -34.05 14.44
C GLY A 3 -19.40 -33.07 14.90
N TYR A 4 -18.78 -33.38 16.02
CA TYR A 4 -17.58 -32.75 16.56
C TYR A 4 -16.36 -33.11 15.71
N LEU A 5 -15.58 -32.12 15.28
CA LEU A 5 -14.20 -32.31 14.83
C LEU A 5 -13.27 -32.27 16.06
N PRO A 6 -12.32 -33.21 16.20
CA PRO A 6 -11.41 -33.20 17.33
C PRO A 6 -10.30 -32.22 17.18
N ALA A 7 -10.04 -31.41 18.20
CA ALA A 7 -8.87 -30.57 18.35
C ALA A 7 -7.61 -31.46 18.47
N VAL A 8 -6.71 -31.38 17.51
CA VAL A 8 -5.38 -32.02 17.58
C VAL A 8 -4.44 -31.07 18.31
N GLY A 9 -4.34 -31.25 19.62
CA GLY A 9 -3.31 -30.63 20.44
C GLY A 9 -1.98 -31.36 20.22
N PHE A 10 -1.02 -30.76 19.56
CA PHE A 10 0.36 -31.23 19.54
C PHE A 10 1.16 -30.55 20.63
N ALA A 11 1.58 -31.34 21.63
CA ALA A 11 2.55 -30.96 22.64
C ALA A 11 3.95 -31.08 22.05
N LEU A 12 4.60 -29.97 21.68
CA LEU A 12 5.98 -29.92 21.24
C LEU A 12 6.90 -29.76 22.46
N ARG A 13 7.56 -30.82 22.91
CA ARG A 13 8.76 -30.75 23.73
C ARG A 13 9.95 -31.21 22.87
N GLY A 14 10.87 -30.29 22.61
CA GLY A 14 12.28 -30.63 22.32
C GLY A 14 12.75 -30.68 20.87
N GLU A 15 11.91 -30.57 19.83
CA GLU A 15 12.37 -30.63 18.41
C GLU A 15 11.97 -29.40 17.57
N GLY A 16 11.50 -28.34 18.19
CA GLY A 16 10.89 -27.19 17.49
C GLY A 16 11.84 -26.42 16.57
N ALA A 17 13.09 -26.27 16.93
CA ALA A 17 14.06 -25.47 16.15
C ALA A 17 14.45 -26.12 14.81
N SER A 18 14.49 -27.45 14.74
CA SER A 18 14.85 -28.18 13.51
C SER A 18 13.69 -28.21 12.51
N ILE A 19 12.42 -28.29 12.99
CA ILE A 19 11.25 -28.32 12.12
C ILE A 19 10.95 -26.93 11.55
N VAL A 20 11.11 -25.87 12.34
CA VAL A 20 10.95 -24.47 11.89
C VAL A 20 11.98 -24.14 10.83
N ASN A 21 13.26 -24.42 11.03
CA ASN A 21 14.32 -24.22 10.03
C ASN A 21 14.09 -25.03 8.74
N THR A 22 13.46 -26.19 8.82
CA THR A 22 13.14 -27.03 7.65
C THR A 22 11.92 -26.51 6.91
N LEU A 23 10.93 -25.95 7.60
CA LEU A 23 9.76 -25.30 7.01
C LEU A 23 10.14 -23.97 6.36
N GLU A 24 10.94 -23.15 7.02
CA GLU A 24 11.43 -21.88 6.46
C GLU A 24 12.30 -22.10 5.22
N SER A 25 13.20 -23.08 5.22
CA SER A 25 14.00 -23.41 4.05
C SER A 25 13.17 -23.98 2.89
N ARG A 26 12.10 -24.75 3.19
CA ARG A 26 11.19 -25.26 2.16
C ARG A 26 10.24 -24.17 1.64
N LEU A 27 9.78 -23.27 2.47
CA LEU A 27 9.03 -22.08 2.06
C LEU A 27 9.88 -21.17 1.17
N HIS A 28 11.18 -21.03 1.46
CA HIS A 28 12.13 -20.30 0.61
C HIS A 28 12.29 -20.94 -0.78
N VAL A 29 12.32 -22.26 -0.87
CA VAL A 29 12.41 -22.99 -2.14
C VAL A 29 11.11 -22.87 -2.95
N VAL A 30 9.94 -22.98 -2.31
CA VAL A 30 8.63 -22.75 -2.94
C VAL A 30 8.51 -21.29 -3.39
N TRP A 31 8.95 -20.37 -2.55
CA TRP A 31 9.02 -18.95 -2.83
C TRP A 31 9.93 -18.63 -4.04
N TYR A 32 11.13 -19.22 -4.07
CA TYR A 32 12.07 -19.09 -5.19
C TYR A 32 11.51 -19.67 -6.50
N ALA A 33 10.84 -20.81 -6.45
CA ALA A 33 10.22 -21.46 -7.62
C ALA A 33 9.02 -20.66 -8.17
N ILE A 34 8.23 -20.02 -7.30
CA ILE A 34 7.10 -19.16 -7.68
C ILE A 34 7.62 -17.88 -8.35
N ILE A 35 8.67 -17.26 -7.82
CA ILE A 35 9.21 -15.98 -8.33
C ILE A 35 9.96 -16.15 -9.65
N HIS A 36 10.72 -17.23 -9.81
CA HIS A 36 11.58 -17.42 -10.97
C HIS A 36 10.95 -18.23 -12.12
N GLY A 37 9.62 -18.47 -12.06
CA GLY A 37 8.90 -19.10 -13.17
C GLY A 37 9.43 -20.48 -13.55
N ALA A 38 10.05 -21.20 -12.60
CA ALA A 38 10.54 -22.54 -12.84
C ALA A 38 9.37 -23.44 -13.22
N ASN A 39 9.48 -24.10 -14.37
CA ASN A 39 8.49 -24.99 -15.00
C ASN A 39 8.23 -26.27 -14.18
N GLN A 40 8.23 -26.18 -12.84
CA GLN A 40 8.04 -27.26 -11.88
C GLN A 40 6.67 -27.18 -11.17
N ARG A 41 5.65 -26.62 -11.81
CA ARG A 41 4.27 -26.59 -11.25
C ARG A 41 3.73 -27.99 -10.94
N ASP A 42 4.26 -29.02 -11.62
CA ASP A 42 3.80 -30.42 -11.48
C ASP A 42 4.41 -31.18 -10.30
N THR A 43 5.35 -30.57 -9.56
CA THR A 43 6.07 -31.25 -8.44
C THR A 43 5.76 -30.69 -7.05
N ILE A 44 5.04 -29.58 -6.94
CA ILE A 44 4.68 -29.00 -5.65
C ILE A 44 3.25 -29.45 -5.29
N ALA A 45 3.12 -30.19 -4.18
CA ALA A 45 1.81 -30.66 -3.73
C ALA A 45 0.85 -29.46 -3.47
N PRO A 46 -0.42 -29.53 -3.90
CA PRO A 46 -1.39 -28.44 -3.77
C PRO A 46 -1.52 -27.87 -2.36
N GLU A 47 -1.34 -28.67 -1.34
CA GLU A 47 -1.32 -28.29 0.07
C GLU A 47 -0.17 -27.35 0.44
N PHE A 48 1.01 -27.45 -0.20
CA PHE A 48 2.12 -26.53 0.01
C PHE A 48 1.87 -25.18 -0.68
N VAL A 49 1.24 -25.19 -1.86
CA VAL A 49 0.84 -23.95 -2.55
C VAL A 49 -0.21 -23.21 -1.73
N LEU A 50 -1.20 -23.94 -1.19
CA LEU A 50 -2.25 -23.37 -0.33
C LEU A 50 -1.66 -22.83 0.97
N THR A 51 -0.74 -23.56 1.60
CA THR A 51 -0.08 -23.12 2.83
C THR A 51 0.77 -21.88 2.59
N ALA A 52 1.55 -21.84 1.51
CA ALA A 52 2.32 -20.67 1.12
C ALA A 52 1.41 -19.46 0.83
N PHE A 53 0.29 -19.68 0.13
CA PHE A 53 -0.69 -18.64 -0.16
C PHE A 53 -1.34 -18.08 1.12
N ILE A 54 -1.70 -18.93 2.08
CA ILE A 54 -2.24 -18.51 3.38
C ILE A 54 -1.18 -17.69 4.13
N PHE A 55 0.06 -18.15 4.22
CA PHE A 55 1.17 -17.44 4.88
C PHE A 55 1.46 -16.07 4.24
N MET A 56 1.25 -15.92 2.93
CA MET A 56 1.43 -14.65 2.21
C MET A 56 0.26 -13.68 2.42
N THR A 57 -0.97 -14.17 2.56
CA THR A 57 -2.18 -13.33 2.66
C THR A 57 -2.58 -12.99 4.11
N GLU A 58 -2.22 -13.82 5.07
CA GLU A 58 -2.55 -13.62 6.48
C GLU A 58 -1.98 -12.31 7.08
N PRO A 59 -0.69 -11.94 6.82
CA PRO A 59 -0.16 -10.67 7.32
C PRO A 59 -0.93 -9.45 6.79
N LEU A 60 -1.28 -9.44 5.51
CA LEU A 60 -2.06 -8.35 4.93
C LEU A 60 -3.44 -8.22 5.58
N ALA A 61 -4.16 -9.33 5.77
CA ALA A 61 -5.47 -9.34 6.41
C ALA A 61 -5.41 -8.86 7.87
N ARG A 62 -4.37 -9.25 8.61
CA ARG A 62 -4.12 -8.79 9.99
C ARG A 62 -3.91 -7.27 10.04
N TYR A 63 -3.07 -6.71 9.16
CA TYR A 63 -2.83 -5.27 9.10
C TYR A 63 -4.07 -4.50 8.66
N GLN A 64 -4.84 -5.04 7.71
CA GLN A 64 -6.12 -4.46 7.29
C GLN A 64 -7.13 -4.38 8.43
N ALA A 65 -7.30 -5.46 9.18
CA ALA A 65 -8.21 -5.49 10.32
C ALA A 65 -7.78 -4.49 11.42
N ARG A 66 -6.46 -4.37 11.68
CA ARG A 66 -5.92 -3.42 12.64
C ARG A 66 -6.19 -1.99 12.23
N ILE A 67 -5.87 -1.61 11.00
CA ILE A 67 -6.07 -0.23 10.54
C ILE A 67 -7.54 0.16 10.47
N GLU A 68 -8.44 -0.74 10.06
CA GLU A 68 -9.89 -0.46 10.06
C GLU A 68 -10.39 -0.15 11.48
N THR A 69 -9.93 -0.91 12.47
CA THR A 69 -10.25 -0.67 13.88
C THR A 69 -9.70 0.68 14.35
N ALA A 70 -8.41 0.96 14.08
CA ALA A 70 -7.75 2.19 14.50
C ALA A 70 -8.41 3.43 13.85
N LEU A 71 -8.70 3.40 12.55
CA LEU A 71 -9.40 4.48 11.84
C LEU A 71 -10.81 4.72 12.42
N SER A 72 -11.54 3.65 12.73
CA SER A 72 -12.87 3.78 13.33
C SER A 72 -12.85 4.51 14.69
N CYS A 73 -11.76 4.35 15.45
CA CYS A 73 -11.56 4.98 16.76
C CYS A 73 -11.14 6.45 16.67
N VAL A 74 -10.32 6.83 15.67
CA VAL A 74 -9.76 8.19 15.58
C VAL A 74 -10.64 9.15 14.79
N LEU A 75 -11.53 8.65 13.94
CA LEU A 75 -12.48 9.47 13.20
C LEU A 75 -13.57 10.00 14.12
N PRO A 76 -14.06 11.24 13.91
CA PRO A 76 -15.13 11.81 14.73
C PRO A 76 -16.38 10.91 14.71
N PRO A 77 -17.18 10.90 15.79
CA PRO A 77 -18.40 10.08 15.86
C PRO A 77 -19.38 10.47 14.74
N ALA A 78 -20.14 9.48 14.26
CA ALA A 78 -21.17 9.72 13.26
C ALA A 78 -22.33 10.56 13.83
N GLY A 79 -23.07 11.25 12.95
CA GLY A 79 -24.24 12.04 13.28
C GLY A 79 -24.15 13.51 12.86
N GLU A 80 -22.96 13.98 12.49
CA GLU A 80 -22.78 15.29 11.86
C GLU A 80 -22.31 15.13 10.42
N ARG A 81 -22.83 15.93 9.50
CA ARG A 81 -22.60 15.80 8.05
C ARG A 81 -21.13 15.70 7.68
N LEU A 82 -20.26 16.53 8.27
CA LEU A 82 -18.81 16.48 8.01
C LEU A 82 -18.20 15.19 8.52
N ALA A 83 -18.53 14.78 9.74
CA ALA A 83 -18.06 13.53 10.34
C ALA A 83 -18.50 12.30 9.51
N ASP A 84 -19.75 12.31 9.06
CA ASP A 84 -20.31 11.24 8.22
C ASP A 84 -19.59 11.16 6.88
N ALA A 85 -19.27 12.28 6.23
CA ALA A 85 -18.51 12.32 4.98
C ALA A 85 -17.07 11.85 5.17
N MET A 86 -16.36 12.26 6.23
CA MET A 86 -15.03 11.77 6.58
C MET A 86 -15.02 10.24 6.78
N ARG A 87 -15.97 9.71 7.55
CA ARG A 87 -16.14 8.27 7.80
C ARG A 87 -16.49 7.52 6.53
N TYR A 88 -17.40 8.06 5.72
CA TYR A 88 -17.80 7.49 4.44
C TYR A 88 -16.62 7.27 3.51
N ALA A 89 -15.78 8.28 3.34
CA ALA A 89 -14.61 8.22 2.45
C ALA A 89 -13.51 7.33 3.00
N THR A 90 -13.29 7.36 4.32
CA THR A 90 -12.17 6.66 4.95
C THR A 90 -12.49 5.19 5.21
N LEU A 91 -13.67 4.86 5.77
CA LEU A 91 -14.07 3.49 6.14
C LEU A 91 -14.73 2.72 4.97
N GLY A 92 -14.73 3.27 3.77
CA GLY A 92 -15.32 2.68 2.57
C GLY A 92 -14.58 1.46 1.99
N GLY A 93 -13.71 0.82 2.76
CA GLY A 93 -12.87 -0.29 2.31
C GLY A 93 -11.61 0.16 1.56
N GLY A 94 -10.97 -0.77 0.88
CA GLY A 94 -9.73 -0.55 0.13
C GLY A 94 -8.62 -1.51 0.54
N LYS A 95 -7.53 -1.50 -0.23
CA LYS A 95 -6.41 -2.43 -0.03
C LYS A 95 -5.58 -2.12 1.22
N ARG A 96 -5.70 -0.92 1.79
CA ARG A 96 -4.93 -0.44 2.96
C ARG A 96 -3.43 -0.66 2.85
N LEU A 97 -2.91 -0.55 1.64
CA LEU A 97 -1.52 -0.91 1.34
C LEU A 97 -0.51 -0.05 2.10
N ARG A 98 -0.77 1.25 2.23
CA ARG A 98 0.15 2.18 2.90
C ARG A 98 0.26 1.87 4.39
N ALA A 99 -0.87 1.66 5.06
CA ALA A 99 -0.89 1.22 6.45
C ALA A 99 -0.28 -0.18 6.62
N ALA A 100 -0.54 -1.11 5.70
CA ALA A 100 0.04 -2.45 5.75
C ALA A 100 1.57 -2.41 5.63
N LEU A 101 2.12 -1.61 4.70
CA LEU A 101 3.57 -1.42 4.56
C LEU A 101 4.17 -0.79 5.82
N LEU A 102 3.49 0.19 6.42
CA LEU A 102 3.92 0.81 7.66
C LEU A 102 3.99 -0.20 8.81
N TYR A 103 2.96 -1.00 9.02
CA TYR A 103 2.94 -2.04 10.06
C TYR A 103 3.97 -3.15 9.80
N ALA A 104 4.11 -3.59 8.54
CA ALA A 104 5.11 -4.59 8.18
C ALA A 104 6.53 -4.07 8.46
N THR A 105 6.80 -2.80 8.15
CA THR A 105 8.08 -2.17 8.47
C THR A 105 8.28 -2.08 9.98
N ALA A 106 7.25 -1.69 10.73
CA ALA A 106 7.33 -1.65 12.20
C ALA A 106 7.65 -3.02 12.79
N ASP A 107 6.97 -4.10 12.33
CA ASP A 107 7.23 -5.46 12.76
C ASP A 107 8.68 -5.90 12.43
N ASP A 108 9.18 -5.62 11.21
CA ASP A 108 10.55 -5.97 10.79
C ASP A 108 11.64 -5.20 11.56
N PHE A 109 11.32 -4.02 12.07
CA PHE A 109 12.20 -3.20 12.92
C PHE A 109 11.97 -3.40 14.42
N GLY A 110 11.12 -4.34 14.83
CA GLY A 110 10.80 -4.60 16.23
C GLY A 110 10.08 -3.46 16.94
N VAL A 111 9.41 -2.60 16.19
CA VAL A 111 8.61 -1.48 16.73
C VAL A 111 7.22 -1.98 17.12
N PRO A 112 6.77 -1.75 18.36
CA PRO A 112 5.44 -2.17 18.78
C PRO A 112 4.33 -1.56 17.91
N PRO A 113 3.39 -2.35 17.36
CA PRO A 113 2.34 -1.85 16.48
C PRO A 113 1.50 -0.70 17.08
N ASP A 114 1.23 -0.74 18.38
CA ASP A 114 0.45 0.31 19.08
C ASP A 114 1.12 1.69 19.03
N SER A 115 2.44 1.73 18.92
CA SER A 115 3.19 2.98 18.83
C SER A 115 3.11 3.65 17.46
N VAL A 116 2.71 2.91 16.42
CA VAL A 116 2.61 3.39 15.04
C VAL A 116 1.17 3.48 14.50
N ASP A 117 0.16 3.14 15.29
CA ASP A 117 -1.26 3.27 14.88
C ASP A 117 -1.61 4.69 14.45
N ALA A 118 -1.13 5.71 15.18
CA ALA A 118 -1.36 7.11 14.81
C ALA A 118 -0.78 7.44 13.43
N ALA A 119 0.41 6.93 13.12
CA ALA A 119 1.06 7.14 11.83
C ALA A 119 0.35 6.35 10.70
N ALA A 120 -0.11 5.14 10.97
CA ALA A 120 -0.90 4.35 10.03
C ALA A 120 -2.24 5.03 9.71
N CYS A 121 -2.93 5.56 10.72
CA CYS A 121 -4.15 6.35 10.51
C CYS A 121 -3.87 7.64 9.75
N ALA A 122 -2.75 8.33 10.04
CA ALA A 122 -2.37 9.57 9.39
C ALA A 122 -2.13 9.38 7.89
N VAL A 123 -1.35 8.36 7.50
CA VAL A 123 -1.07 8.09 6.08
C VAL A 123 -2.33 7.68 5.30
N GLU A 124 -3.24 6.93 5.92
CA GLU A 124 -4.53 6.57 5.30
C GLU A 124 -5.49 7.77 5.24
N ALA A 125 -5.46 8.69 6.23
CA ALA A 125 -6.24 9.94 6.19
C ALA A 125 -5.76 10.85 5.04
N ILE A 126 -4.43 11.01 4.86
CA ILE A 126 -3.84 11.71 3.70
C ILE A 126 -4.28 11.05 2.39
N HIS A 127 -4.22 9.72 2.31
CA HIS A 127 -4.67 9.03 1.10
C HIS A 127 -6.18 9.19 0.86
N ALA A 128 -7.00 9.16 1.91
CA ALA A 128 -8.45 9.34 1.77
C ALA A 128 -8.81 10.74 1.28
N TYR A 129 -8.18 11.80 1.84
CA TYR A 129 -8.42 13.15 1.36
C TYR A 129 -8.02 13.33 -0.10
N SER A 130 -6.88 12.76 -0.52
CA SER A 130 -6.46 12.87 -1.93
C SER A 130 -7.47 12.26 -2.88
N LEU A 131 -8.05 11.09 -2.52
CA LEU A 131 -9.08 10.45 -3.33
C LEU A 131 -10.39 11.25 -3.35
N ILE A 132 -10.79 11.89 -2.22
CA ILE A 132 -11.98 12.76 -2.19
C ILE A 132 -11.83 13.91 -3.16
N HIS A 133 -10.66 14.58 -3.14
CA HIS A 133 -10.39 15.74 -4.00
C HIS A 133 -10.19 15.33 -5.46
N ASP A 134 -9.51 14.22 -5.72
CA ASP A 134 -9.33 13.68 -7.07
C ASP A 134 -10.67 13.39 -7.76
N ASP A 135 -11.68 12.91 -7.01
CA ASP A 135 -13.01 12.58 -7.55
C ASP A 135 -13.87 13.80 -7.91
N LEU A 136 -13.52 15.03 -7.47
CA LEU A 136 -14.31 16.24 -7.71
C LEU A 136 -14.44 16.57 -9.21
N PRO A 137 -15.55 17.26 -9.62
CA PRO A 137 -15.75 17.65 -11.01
C PRO A 137 -14.65 18.54 -11.61
N ALA A 138 -13.92 19.29 -10.78
CA ALA A 138 -12.77 20.11 -11.20
C ALA A 138 -11.48 19.29 -11.40
N MET A 139 -11.50 18.00 -11.07
CA MET A 139 -10.36 17.09 -11.12
C MET A 139 -10.65 15.93 -12.09
N ASP A 140 -10.79 14.68 -11.60
CA ASP A 140 -11.04 13.50 -12.44
C ASP A 140 -12.54 13.29 -12.78
N ASP A 141 -13.45 14.03 -12.15
CA ASP A 141 -14.93 13.96 -12.30
C ASP A 141 -15.44 12.52 -12.21
N ASP A 142 -15.10 11.84 -11.13
CA ASP A 142 -15.45 10.44 -10.89
C ASP A 142 -16.72 10.29 -10.08
N ASP A 143 -17.75 9.68 -10.67
CA ASP A 143 -19.03 9.41 -9.99
C ASP A 143 -18.91 8.27 -8.97
N LEU A 144 -17.99 7.34 -9.17
CA LEU A 144 -17.84 6.12 -8.36
C LEU A 144 -16.42 5.93 -7.83
N ARG A 145 -16.31 5.59 -6.54
CA ARG A 145 -15.08 5.16 -5.88
C ARG A 145 -15.29 3.83 -5.15
N ARG A 146 -14.51 2.81 -5.49
CA ARG A 146 -14.63 1.45 -4.92
C ARG A 146 -16.05 0.87 -5.04
N GLY A 147 -16.70 1.09 -6.19
CA GLY A 147 -18.05 0.60 -6.47
C GLY A 147 -19.19 1.34 -5.74
N ARG A 148 -18.89 2.42 -5.04
CA ARG A 148 -19.86 3.29 -4.34
C ARG A 148 -19.80 4.70 -4.93
N PRO A 149 -20.88 5.51 -4.80
CA PRO A 149 -20.81 6.92 -5.16
C PRO A 149 -19.59 7.61 -4.54
N SER A 150 -18.87 8.44 -5.31
CA SER A 150 -17.81 9.29 -4.77
C SER A 150 -18.36 10.25 -3.71
N THR A 151 -17.50 10.84 -2.89
CA THR A 151 -17.97 11.63 -1.74
C THR A 151 -18.82 12.83 -2.18
N HIS A 152 -18.46 13.51 -3.26
CA HIS A 152 -19.25 14.64 -3.78
C HIS A 152 -20.60 14.21 -4.35
N ARG A 153 -20.74 12.96 -4.83
CA ARG A 153 -22.00 12.39 -5.30
C ARG A 153 -22.87 11.89 -4.14
N ALA A 154 -22.26 11.37 -3.09
CA ALA A 154 -22.97 10.86 -1.91
C ALA A 154 -23.50 12.01 -1.00
N PHE A 155 -22.78 13.13 -0.98
CA PHE A 155 -23.11 14.31 -0.15
C PHE A 155 -23.34 15.55 -1.04
N ASP A 156 -22.31 16.33 -1.29
CA ASP A 156 -22.18 17.45 -2.24
C ASP A 156 -20.70 17.85 -2.35
N GLU A 157 -20.38 18.74 -3.31
CA GLU A 157 -19.00 19.20 -3.56
C GLU A 157 -18.41 19.95 -2.36
N ALA A 158 -19.17 20.84 -1.73
CA ALA A 158 -18.67 21.61 -0.59
C ALA A 158 -18.35 20.69 0.60
N THR A 159 -19.23 19.72 0.88
CA THR A 159 -18.98 18.70 1.92
C THR A 159 -17.76 17.84 1.59
N ALA A 160 -17.58 17.46 0.33
CA ALA A 160 -16.41 16.68 -0.10
C ALA A 160 -15.09 17.46 0.08
N ILE A 161 -15.05 18.73 -0.33
CA ILE A 161 -13.89 19.62 -0.14
C ILE A 161 -13.54 19.70 1.35
N LEU A 162 -14.51 20.04 2.19
CA LEU A 162 -14.30 20.19 3.63
C LEU A 162 -13.93 18.88 4.32
N ALA A 163 -14.45 17.74 3.87
CA ALA A 163 -14.07 16.43 4.39
C ALA A 163 -12.60 16.08 4.06
N GLY A 164 -12.14 16.42 2.85
CA GLY A 164 -10.73 16.31 2.47
C GLY A 164 -9.84 17.19 3.33
N ASP A 165 -10.18 18.47 3.51
CA ASP A 165 -9.43 19.42 4.35
C ASP A 165 -9.35 18.94 5.81
N ALA A 166 -10.45 18.44 6.34
CA ALA A 166 -10.52 17.93 7.71
C ALA A 166 -9.67 16.67 7.90
N LEU A 167 -9.67 15.74 6.93
CA LEU A 167 -8.82 14.54 6.96
C LEU A 167 -7.33 14.88 6.85
N ASN A 168 -6.97 15.84 5.99
CA ASN A 168 -5.61 16.33 5.88
C ASN A 168 -5.12 16.92 7.22
N THR A 169 -5.92 17.76 7.85
CA THR A 169 -5.61 18.35 9.15
C THR A 169 -5.55 17.29 10.26
N LEU A 170 -6.47 16.32 10.26
CA LEU A 170 -6.51 15.21 11.21
C LEU A 170 -5.22 14.39 11.16
N ALA A 171 -4.66 14.13 9.98
CA ALA A 171 -3.45 13.35 9.84
C ALA A 171 -2.28 13.92 10.66
N PHE A 172 -2.07 15.22 10.59
CA PHE A 172 -1.01 15.88 11.38
C PHE A 172 -1.35 15.97 12.86
N ALA A 173 -2.61 16.15 13.23
CA ALA A 173 -3.05 16.13 14.61
C ALA A 173 -2.81 14.75 15.27
N LEU A 174 -3.03 13.64 14.53
CA LEU A 174 -2.75 12.29 15.01
C LEU A 174 -1.26 12.09 15.31
N LEU A 175 -0.36 12.52 14.42
CA LEU A 175 1.09 12.43 14.62
C LEU A 175 1.54 13.30 15.81
N ALA A 176 1.04 14.53 15.91
CA ALA A 176 1.38 15.44 16.98
C ALA A 176 0.98 14.92 18.37
N ASN A 177 -0.10 14.16 18.47
CA ASN A 177 -0.64 13.59 19.71
C ASN A 177 -0.25 12.12 19.93
N SER A 178 0.59 11.52 19.07
CA SER A 178 0.99 10.12 19.22
C SER A 178 1.80 9.90 20.53
N PRO A 179 1.84 8.66 21.08
CA PRO A 179 2.52 8.38 22.34
C PRO A 179 4.05 8.36 22.24
N LEU A 180 4.61 8.79 21.11
CA LEU A 180 6.05 8.78 20.84
C LEU A 180 6.77 10.00 21.42
N PRO A 181 8.11 9.95 21.61
CA PRO A 181 8.91 11.10 22.02
C PRO A 181 8.74 12.30 21.07
N PRO A 182 8.82 13.55 21.57
CA PRO A 182 8.61 14.75 20.73
C PRO A 182 9.49 14.81 19.47
N ALA A 183 10.74 14.37 19.55
CA ALA A 183 11.65 14.35 18.40
C ALA A 183 11.16 13.36 17.32
N THR A 184 10.69 12.18 17.71
CA THR A 184 10.14 11.18 16.79
C THR A 184 8.84 11.67 16.16
N ARG A 185 7.94 12.30 16.95
CA ARG A 185 6.72 12.93 16.43
C ARG A 185 7.01 13.99 15.38
N LEU A 186 7.99 14.87 15.67
CA LEU A 186 8.41 15.90 14.72
C LEU A 186 8.96 15.29 13.43
N ALA A 187 9.79 14.25 13.53
CA ALA A 187 10.31 13.54 12.37
C ALA A 187 9.19 12.87 11.55
N GLN A 188 8.18 12.26 12.20
CA GLN A 188 7.02 11.69 11.51
C GLN A 188 6.19 12.77 10.81
N ILE A 189 5.94 13.91 11.46
CA ILE A 189 5.23 15.06 10.88
C ILE A 189 5.97 15.55 9.63
N GLN A 190 7.30 15.74 9.72
CA GLN A 190 8.12 16.20 8.60
C GLN A 190 8.07 15.19 7.43
N THR A 191 8.26 13.89 7.71
CA THR A 191 8.19 12.82 6.70
C THR A 191 6.86 12.82 5.95
N LEU A 192 5.75 12.93 6.68
CA LEU A 192 4.42 12.95 6.07
C LEU A 192 4.15 14.25 5.30
N ALA A 193 4.59 15.40 5.83
CA ALA A 193 4.43 16.70 5.19
C ALA A 193 5.20 16.78 3.85
N ASP A 194 6.45 16.31 3.83
CA ASP A 194 7.25 16.26 2.61
C ASP A 194 6.62 15.32 1.56
N ALA A 195 6.11 14.16 1.98
CA ALA A 195 5.51 13.19 1.09
C ALA A 195 4.13 13.60 0.57
N ALA A 196 3.30 14.25 1.39
CA ALA A 196 1.98 14.72 0.97
C ALA A 196 2.03 16.07 0.23
N GLY A 197 3.07 16.86 0.46
CA GLY A 197 3.18 18.26 0.08
C GLY A 197 3.39 18.53 -1.41
N TRP A 198 3.77 19.77 -1.69
CA TRP A 198 3.95 20.31 -3.05
C TRP A 198 5.05 19.61 -3.86
N ALA A 199 6.09 19.08 -3.21
CA ALA A 199 7.16 18.31 -3.84
C ALA A 199 6.90 16.79 -3.83
N GLY A 200 5.83 16.34 -3.19
CA GLY A 200 5.39 14.96 -3.09
C GLY A 200 4.09 14.70 -3.86
N MET A 201 3.11 14.15 -3.15
CA MET A 201 1.85 13.68 -3.74
C MET A 201 1.06 14.80 -4.45
N ILE A 202 0.90 15.97 -3.82
CA ILE A 202 0.18 17.10 -4.42
C ILE A 202 0.90 17.60 -5.69
N GLY A 203 2.24 17.71 -5.65
CA GLY A 203 3.02 18.09 -6.82
C GLY A 203 2.93 17.05 -7.94
N GLY A 204 2.94 15.77 -7.59
CA GLY A 204 2.72 14.67 -8.55
C GLY A 204 1.33 14.72 -9.18
N GLN A 205 0.29 14.98 -8.39
CA GLN A 205 -1.09 15.17 -8.90
C GLN A 205 -1.19 16.38 -9.85
N MET A 206 -0.55 17.51 -9.49
CA MET A 206 -0.51 18.68 -10.38
C MET A 206 0.21 18.39 -11.70
N GLY A 207 1.31 17.61 -11.63
CA GLY A 207 2.04 17.15 -12.81
C GLY A 207 1.19 16.24 -13.71
N ASP A 208 0.42 15.33 -13.11
CA ASP A 208 -0.48 14.41 -13.81
C ASP A 208 -1.59 15.18 -14.56
N MET A 209 -2.25 16.11 -13.90
CA MET A 209 -3.26 16.99 -14.52
C MET A 209 -2.66 17.82 -15.66
N ALA A 210 -1.48 18.42 -15.45
CA ALA A 210 -0.82 19.24 -16.45
C ALA A 210 -0.34 18.42 -17.67
N ALA A 211 -0.21 17.11 -17.54
CA ALA A 211 0.19 16.16 -18.56
C ALA A 211 -0.96 15.60 -19.39
N THR A 212 -2.21 15.79 -18.97
CA THR A 212 -3.40 15.31 -19.69
C THR A 212 -3.42 15.86 -21.13
N GLY A 213 -3.58 14.96 -22.11
CA GLY A 213 -3.58 15.29 -23.52
C GLY A 213 -2.19 15.63 -24.11
N LYS A 214 -1.10 15.46 -23.35
CA LYS A 214 0.28 15.63 -23.82
C LYS A 214 1.02 14.30 -23.84
N THR A 215 1.94 14.11 -24.77
CA THR A 215 2.84 12.94 -24.78
C THR A 215 4.02 13.22 -23.86
N LEU A 216 4.23 12.37 -22.87
CA LEU A 216 5.37 12.44 -21.96
C LEU A 216 6.53 11.56 -22.43
N THR A 217 7.74 11.91 -21.99
CA THR A 217 8.87 10.99 -21.99
C THR A 217 8.81 10.07 -20.78
N LEU A 218 9.45 8.90 -20.82
CA LEU A 218 9.49 7.96 -19.68
C LEU A 218 10.00 8.61 -18.37
N PRO A 219 11.09 9.42 -18.36
CA PRO A 219 11.51 10.12 -17.15
C PRO A 219 10.46 11.08 -16.58
N GLN A 220 9.69 11.76 -17.43
CA GLN A 220 8.60 12.64 -16.98
C GLN A 220 7.44 11.86 -16.36
N LEU A 221 7.02 10.75 -16.98
CA LEU A 221 6.01 9.85 -16.42
C LEU A 221 6.46 9.29 -15.07
N GLN A 222 7.71 8.82 -14.98
CA GLN A 222 8.28 8.34 -13.73
C GLN A 222 8.32 9.41 -12.64
N ALA A 223 8.64 10.67 -12.97
CA ALA A 223 8.66 11.77 -12.02
C ALA A 223 7.26 12.02 -11.42
N ILE A 224 6.22 11.99 -12.24
CA ILE A 224 4.81 12.11 -11.80
C ILE A 224 4.47 10.95 -10.84
N HIS A 225 4.78 9.72 -11.22
CA HIS A 225 4.46 8.53 -10.40
C HIS A 225 5.23 8.48 -9.09
N ARG A 226 6.50 8.93 -9.07
CA ARG A 226 7.29 9.09 -7.83
C ARG A 226 6.64 10.06 -6.86
N GLY A 227 6.09 11.17 -7.35
CA GLY A 227 5.36 12.14 -6.53
C GLY A 227 3.99 11.60 -6.13
N LYS A 228 3.09 11.40 -7.11
CA LYS A 228 1.68 11.09 -6.88
C LYS A 228 1.46 9.82 -6.05
N THR A 229 2.21 8.77 -6.33
CA THR A 229 2.03 7.44 -5.72
C THR A 229 3.21 7.05 -4.82
N GLY A 230 4.43 7.21 -5.32
CA GLY A 230 5.64 6.73 -4.67
C GLY A 230 5.96 7.45 -3.36
N ALA A 231 5.69 8.75 -3.27
CA ALA A 231 6.02 9.55 -2.09
C ALA A 231 5.33 9.03 -0.81
N LEU A 232 4.04 8.73 -0.86
CA LEU A 232 3.31 8.18 0.29
C LEU A 232 3.66 6.71 0.58
N ILE A 233 4.03 5.92 -0.42
CA ILE A 233 4.54 4.55 -0.21
C ILE A 233 5.86 4.62 0.56
N ARG A 234 6.79 5.47 0.12
CA ARG A 234 8.07 5.69 0.80
C ARG A 234 7.87 6.22 2.21
N ALA A 235 7.00 7.21 2.39
CA ALA A 235 6.68 7.73 3.72
C ALA A 235 6.13 6.65 4.66
N ALA A 236 5.28 5.74 4.17
CA ALA A 236 4.75 4.65 4.98
C ALA A 236 5.87 3.74 5.53
N LEU A 237 6.86 3.39 4.70
CA LEU A 237 8.02 2.61 5.14
C LEU A 237 8.82 3.36 6.23
N HIS A 238 9.13 4.63 6.00
CA HIS A 238 9.85 5.45 6.99
C HIS A 238 9.08 5.62 8.29
N LEU A 239 7.78 5.92 8.23
CA LEU A 239 6.93 6.13 9.41
C LEU A 239 6.87 4.87 10.30
N GLY A 240 6.90 3.67 9.70
CA GLY A 240 6.96 2.42 10.45
C GLY A 240 8.29 2.21 11.17
N ALA A 241 9.41 2.58 10.54
CA ALA A 241 10.75 2.38 11.08
C ALA A 241 11.25 3.53 12.00
N LEU A 242 10.72 4.75 11.86
CA LEU A 242 11.20 5.95 12.58
C LEU A 242 11.33 5.78 14.11
N PRO A 243 10.47 5.01 14.81
CA PRO A 243 10.64 4.78 16.23
C PRO A 243 11.76 3.80 16.58
N ALA A 244 12.34 3.07 15.64
CA ALA A 244 13.41 2.12 15.88
C ALA A 244 14.75 2.81 16.13
N THR A 245 15.57 2.21 16.99
CA THR A 245 16.88 2.77 17.37
C THR A 245 17.91 2.73 16.24
N ASP A 246 17.78 1.79 15.33
CA ASP A 246 18.65 1.57 14.18
C ASP A 246 18.11 2.16 12.85
N TYR A 247 16.99 2.89 12.90
CA TYR A 247 16.37 3.53 11.74
C TYR A 247 17.38 4.27 10.86
N ALA A 248 18.26 5.09 11.46
CA ALA A 248 19.21 5.92 10.71
C ALA A 248 20.18 5.10 9.85
N ALA A 249 20.51 3.87 10.25
CA ALA A 249 21.37 2.97 9.50
C ALA A 249 20.68 2.39 8.24
N HIS A 250 19.35 2.37 8.24
CA HIS A 250 18.55 1.76 7.19
C HIS A 250 17.75 2.75 6.34
N ALA A 251 17.78 4.04 6.67
CA ALA A 251 16.97 5.06 6.00
C ALA A 251 17.19 5.10 4.47
N ALA A 252 18.44 5.04 4.01
CA ALA A 252 18.75 5.02 2.57
C ALA A 252 18.23 3.73 1.88
N THR A 253 18.21 2.60 2.58
CA THR A 253 17.65 1.35 2.06
C THR A 253 16.14 1.41 1.96
N LEU A 254 15.47 2.05 2.93
CA LEU A 254 14.03 2.31 2.88
C LEU A 254 13.65 3.28 1.75
N ASP A 255 14.49 4.29 1.47
CA ASP A 255 14.32 5.17 0.31
C ASP A 255 14.39 4.40 -1.01
N GLU A 256 15.41 3.55 -1.18
CA GLU A 256 15.57 2.71 -2.38
C GLU A 256 14.41 1.73 -2.55
N LEU A 257 14.00 1.05 -1.47
CA LEU A 257 12.84 0.17 -1.47
C LEU A 257 11.58 0.92 -1.89
N GLY A 258 11.30 2.07 -1.27
CA GLY A 258 10.11 2.87 -1.54
C GLY A 258 10.06 3.44 -2.96
N GLU A 259 11.19 3.84 -3.50
CA GLU A 259 11.36 4.28 -4.89
C GLU A 259 10.93 3.18 -5.87
N HIS A 260 11.55 2.00 -5.75
CA HIS A 260 11.29 0.91 -6.68
C HIS A 260 9.91 0.29 -6.49
N LEU A 261 9.44 0.16 -5.26
CA LEU A 261 8.08 -0.32 -4.97
C LEU A 261 7.02 0.63 -5.52
N GLY A 262 7.19 1.95 -5.37
CA GLY A 262 6.26 2.96 -5.86
C GLY A 262 6.10 2.90 -7.38
N ILE A 263 7.20 2.78 -8.12
CA ILE A 263 7.20 2.63 -9.57
C ILE A 263 6.57 1.28 -9.98
N ALA A 264 7.00 0.18 -9.38
CA ALA A 264 6.44 -1.15 -9.69
C ALA A 264 4.92 -1.19 -9.43
N TYR A 265 4.46 -0.60 -8.33
CA TYR A 265 3.04 -0.53 -8.00
C TYR A 265 2.23 0.20 -9.10
N GLN A 266 2.73 1.34 -9.58
CA GLN A 266 2.04 2.09 -10.62
C GLN A 266 2.05 1.36 -11.96
N ILE A 267 3.18 0.74 -12.35
CA ILE A 267 3.24 -0.06 -13.58
C ILE A 267 2.25 -1.23 -13.52
N ALA A 268 2.15 -1.90 -12.38
CA ALA A 268 1.17 -2.98 -12.18
C ALA A 268 -0.27 -2.48 -12.34
N ASP A 269 -0.59 -1.32 -11.78
CA ASP A 269 -1.93 -0.70 -11.88
C ASP A 269 -2.25 -0.34 -13.34
N ASP A 270 -1.30 0.26 -14.07
CA ASP A 270 -1.41 0.61 -15.49
C ASP A 270 -1.60 -0.64 -16.39
N ILE A 271 -0.85 -1.72 -16.13
CA ILE A 271 -1.00 -3.00 -16.85
C ILE A 271 -2.37 -3.60 -16.59
N LEU A 272 -2.84 -3.60 -15.34
CA LEU A 272 -4.16 -4.11 -14.97
C LEU A 272 -5.28 -3.30 -15.64
N ASP A 273 -5.19 -1.97 -15.67
CA ASP A 273 -6.19 -1.13 -16.35
C ASP A 273 -6.24 -1.40 -17.86
N ALA A 274 -5.09 -1.68 -18.49
CA ALA A 274 -5.00 -1.99 -19.91
C ALA A 274 -5.45 -3.41 -20.27
N THR A 275 -5.43 -4.38 -19.33
CA THR A 275 -5.63 -5.81 -19.63
C THR A 275 -6.88 -6.43 -19.00
N ALA A 276 -7.40 -5.86 -17.90
CA ALA A 276 -8.51 -6.42 -17.15
C ALA A 276 -9.88 -5.97 -17.69
N ASN A 277 -10.89 -6.82 -17.50
CA ASN A 277 -12.29 -6.48 -17.79
C ASN A 277 -12.89 -5.66 -16.64
N SER A 278 -13.85 -4.77 -16.95
CA SER A 278 -14.51 -3.86 -15.99
C SER A 278 -15.06 -4.54 -14.72
N ALA A 279 -15.47 -5.82 -14.82
CA ALA A 279 -15.98 -6.59 -13.67
C ALA A 279 -14.90 -6.87 -12.61
N THR A 280 -13.62 -6.92 -13.01
CA THR A 280 -12.49 -7.24 -12.13
C THR A 280 -11.91 -6.00 -11.45
N LEU A 281 -12.05 -4.82 -12.08
CA LEU A 281 -11.43 -3.57 -11.62
C LEU A 281 -12.23 -2.79 -10.56
N GLY A 282 -13.54 -3.03 -10.44
CA GLY A 282 -14.43 -2.22 -9.59
C GLY A 282 -14.57 -0.75 -10.05
N LYS A 283 -14.04 -0.42 -11.23
CA LYS A 283 -14.14 0.85 -11.98
C LYS A 283 -14.24 0.53 -13.48
N THR A 284 -14.61 1.49 -14.32
CA THR A 284 -14.68 1.31 -15.77
C THR A 284 -13.28 1.00 -16.32
N ALA A 285 -13.11 -0.17 -16.98
CA ALA A 285 -11.85 -0.54 -17.63
C ALA A 285 -11.56 0.38 -18.82
N GLY A 286 -10.27 0.68 -19.07
CA GLY A 286 -9.86 1.52 -20.19
C GLY A 286 -10.16 3.02 -19.99
N LYS A 287 -10.50 3.46 -18.78
CA LYS A 287 -10.80 4.86 -18.48
C LYS A 287 -9.58 5.74 -18.73
N ASP A 288 -8.39 5.28 -18.37
CA ASP A 288 -7.15 6.03 -18.55
C ASP A 288 -6.86 6.29 -20.05
N ALA A 289 -7.11 5.29 -20.91
CA ALA A 289 -6.98 5.45 -22.36
C ALA A 289 -8.04 6.42 -22.92
N ALA A 290 -9.30 6.34 -22.45
CA ALA A 290 -10.38 7.22 -22.87
C ALA A 290 -10.16 8.68 -22.45
N GLN A 291 -9.47 8.91 -21.33
CA GLN A 291 -9.11 10.24 -20.81
C GLN A 291 -7.77 10.77 -21.38
N GLY A 292 -7.09 10.01 -22.24
CA GLY A 292 -5.77 10.39 -22.76
C GLY A 292 -4.69 10.48 -21.69
N LYS A 293 -4.79 9.70 -20.61
CA LYS A 293 -3.76 9.64 -19.56
C LYS A 293 -2.51 8.93 -20.07
N ASN A 294 -1.37 9.40 -19.61
CA ASN A 294 -0.10 8.76 -19.91
C ASN A 294 0.09 7.56 -19.00
N THR A 295 0.23 6.37 -19.57
CA THR A 295 0.49 5.11 -18.84
C THR A 295 1.71 4.41 -19.44
N TYR A 296 2.34 3.51 -18.67
CA TYR A 296 3.46 2.72 -19.21
C TYR A 296 3.06 1.92 -20.44
N PRO A 297 1.92 1.18 -20.51
CA PRO A 297 1.51 0.48 -21.70
C PRO A 297 1.23 1.38 -22.90
N ALA A 298 0.69 2.58 -22.69
CA ALA A 298 0.44 3.53 -23.78
C ALA A 298 1.76 4.12 -24.35
N LEU A 299 2.77 4.29 -23.51
CA LEU A 299 4.05 4.88 -23.91
C LEU A 299 5.01 3.86 -24.52
N LEU A 300 5.07 2.64 -23.99
CA LEU A 300 6.11 1.65 -24.27
C LEU A 300 5.56 0.32 -24.83
N GLY A 301 4.25 0.09 -24.74
CA GLY A 301 3.64 -1.22 -24.97
C GLY A 301 3.69 -2.14 -23.74
N LEU A 302 2.92 -3.23 -23.79
CA LEU A 302 2.75 -4.14 -22.65
C LEU A 302 4.03 -4.91 -22.29
N ASP A 303 4.78 -5.38 -23.28
CA ASP A 303 5.95 -6.24 -23.03
C ASP A 303 7.08 -5.46 -22.36
N GLU A 304 7.37 -4.24 -22.82
CA GLU A 304 8.36 -3.37 -22.20
C GLU A 304 7.91 -2.93 -20.80
N SER A 305 6.61 -2.63 -20.63
CA SER A 305 6.05 -2.32 -19.31
C SER A 305 6.23 -3.47 -18.32
N ARG A 306 6.02 -4.73 -18.76
CA ARG A 306 6.29 -5.92 -17.94
C ARG A 306 7.77 -6.09 -17.60
N ALA A 307 8.67 -5.81 -18.54
CA ALA A 307 10.10 -5.88 -18.31
C ALA A 307 10.55 -4.86 -17.25
N ILE A 308 10.10 -3.61 -17.35
CA ILE A 308 10.39 -2.55 -16.36
C ILE A 308 9.77 -2.88 -15.00
N PHE A 309 8.53 -3.41 -14.98
CA PHE A 309 7.89 -3.90 -13.76
C PHE A 309 8.74 -4.96 -13.06
N ALA A 310 9.21 -5.97 -13.80
CA ALA A 310 10.04 -7.04 -13.26
C ALA A 310 11.37 -6.49 -12.70
N GLU A 311 12.01 -5.56 -13.40
CA GLU A 311 13.24 -4.90 -12.94
C GLU A 311 13.03 -4.18 -11.61
N HIS A 312 12.02 -3.30 -11.53
CA HIS A 312 11.75 -2.53 -10.30
C HIS A 312 11.31 -3.45 -9.15
N SER A 313 10.54 -4.50 -9.43
CA SER A 313 10.15 -5.51 -8.44
C SER A 313 11.37 -6.23 -7.87
N ALA A 314 12.31 -6.65 -8.72
CA ALA A 314 13.55 -7.30 -8.27
C ALA A 314 14.43 -6.37 -7.43
N ARG A 315 14.53 -5.08 -7.81
CA ARG A 315 15.27 -4.07 -7.02
C ARG A 315 14.61 -3.80 -5.66
N ALA A 316 13.28 -3.72 -5.60
CA ALA A 316 12.55 -3.58 -4.35
C ALA A 316 12.80 -4.77 -3.41
N GLN A 317 12.77 -6.00 -3.93
CA GLN A 317 13.09 -7.21 -3.17
C GLN A 317 14.54 -7.22 -2.68
N ALA A 318 15.51 -6.85 -3.53
CA ALA A 318 16.91 -6.76 -3.15
C ALA A 318 17.15 -5.69 -2.06
N ALA A 319 16.44 -4.56 -2.10
CA ALA A 319 16.49 -3.57 -1.05
C ALA A 319 15.90 -4.10 0.27
N ALA A 320 14.72 -4.73 0.23
CA ALA A 320 14.09 -5.32 1.41
C ALA A 320 14.99 -6.37 2.09
N ALA A 321 15.68 -7.21 1.32
CA ALA A 321 16.60 -8.23 1.85
C ALA A 321 17.79 -7.66 2.65
N ARG A 322 18.11 -6.35 2.49
CA ARG A 322 19.18 -5.66 3.25
C ARG A 322 18.69 -4.98 4.53
N LEU A 323 17.38 -5.00 4.78
CA LEU A 323 16.77 -4.50 6.02
C LEU A 323 16.95 -5.52 7.17
N PRO A 324 16.66 -5.16 8.42
CA PRO A 324 16.81 -6.05 9.56
C PRO A 324 16.14 -7.41 9.32
N HIS A 325 16.84 -8.48 9.66
CA HIS A 325 16.40 -9.88 9.50
C HIS A 325 15.91 -10.26 8.09
N GLY A 326 16.25 -9.48 7.04
CA GLY A 326 15.76 -9.68 5.67
C GLY A 326 14.30 -9.26 5.45
N ALA A 327 13.74 -8.50 6.38
CA ALA A 327 12.40 -7.91 6.34
C ALA A 327 11.29 -8.89 5.87
N PRO A 328 11.04 -9.97 6.59
CA PRO A 328 10.10 -11.01 6.16
C PRO A 328 8.66 -10.51 5.97
N HIS A 329 8.21 -9.54 6.78
CA HIS A 329 6.85 -8.99 6.67
C HIS A 329 6.70 -8.08 5.44
N ILE A 330 7.70 -7.24 5.17
CA ILE A 330 7.76 -6.44 3.93
C ILE A 330 7.82 -7.37 2.72
N CYS A 331 8.68 -8.39 2.73
CA CYS A 331 8.81 -9.35 1.64
C CYS A 331 7.50 -10.08 1.34
N ALA A 332 6.73 -10.47 2.36
CA ALA A 332 5.41 -11.07 2.18
C ALA A 332 4.41 -10.11 1.48
N LEU A 333 4.41 -8.82 1.85
CA LEU A 333 3.58 -7.82 1.17
C LEU A 333 4.03 -7.54 -0.25
N LEU A 334 5.34 -7.47 -0.51
CA LEU A 334 5.88 -7.32 -1.87
C LEU A 334 5.41 -8.45 -2.78
N ALA A 335 5.46 -9.70 -2.30
CA ALA A 335 4.94 -10.84 -3.04
C ALA A 335 3.45 -10.68 -3.40
N CYS A 336 2.61 -10.24 -2.44
CA CYS A 336 1.20 -9.95 -2.72
C CYS A 336 0.99 -8.86 -3.78
N ILE A 337 1.84 -7.83 -3.83
CA ILE A 337 1.75 -6.73 -4.80
C ILE A 337 2.17 -7.22 -6.19
N ILE A 338 3.29 -7.94 -6.28
CA ILE A 338 3.88 -8.42 -7.53
C ILE A 338 2.97 -9.45 -8.20
N HIS A 339 2.35 -10.37 -7.45
CA HIS A 339 1.48 -11.42 -8.02
C HIS A 339 0.08 -10.93 -8.45
N ARG A 340 -0.29 -9.69 -8.17
CA ARG A 340 -1.56 -9.10 -8.67
C ARG A 340 -1.54 -8.74 -10.15
N SER A 341 -0.37 -8.65 -10.75
CA SER A 341 -0.16 -8.25 -12.14
C SER A 341 -0.12 -9.44 -13.13
N HIS A 342 -0.45 -10.65 -12.65
CA HIS A 342 -0.47 -11.88 -13.46
C HIS A 342 -1.83 -12.56 -13.44
#